data_f912e9f6ccc4646f5f419a7d3dc06c87
#
_entry.id   f912e9f6ccc4646f5f419a7d3dc06c87
#
_cell.length_a   1.000
_cell.length_b   1.000
_cell.length_c   1.000
_cell.angle_alpha   90.00
_cell.angle_beta   90.00
_cell.angle_gamma   90.00
#
_symmetry.space_group_name_H-M   'P 1'
#
loop_
_entity.id
_entity.type
_entity.pdbx_description
1 polymer ?
#
loop_
_entity_poly.entity_id
_entity_poly.type
_entity_poly.pdbx_seq_one_letter_code
_entity_poly.pdbx_strand_id
1 'polypeptide(L)'
;MTKFFYTIGLILVLLFVQSCTANDDEDLYQNIDTSELVSDTVTDNTTVTNQGSVWDTVLVILIALVIAASVVYFFIALVPLKLWFQARLSKVRVSWFLLIKMKWQNIPQSKILYLLVKAQNAHLSLDPKQLCDHYLAGVDITVVVDTLIRAGNAKLKISVEEMAQQYLAKVDVTAIIHALIMAKNAKINVDVTELAAYYLAGVNVIDLIKAKIVADNSGFSISLNDLKEHYLAGGNLEKTIEAYISAKKADLPDFEFKDIAAIDLSNIDVVEAVKSAITPRVVETDGVRGIARDGVEITMKVKVTIRSHIKNIIGGVSEETVLARVNEGLATQIGLAKNHNEILQNPYLVADRVENANLSKSSAYEILSVDVSDLKVGSDVGASLKSVRAKAMAEEARAELILAEEKVQKAMASAFLDGNLSIKDYTDIKNKQADTIMRQSFAKYDGVGEQLKKEDIIGDSPLQDSESSDNSAE
;
A
#
# COMPACT_ATOMS: atom_id res chain seq x y z
N MET A 1 56.48 6.16 24.32
CA MET A 1 57.83 6.22 23.69
C MET A 1 58.27 7.62 23.30
N THR A 2 57.43 8.50 22.78
CA THR A 2 57.83 9.85 22.39
C THR A 2 58.35 10.73 23.53
N LYS A 3 57.84 10.64 24.76
CA LYS A 3 58.34 11.39 25.93
C LYS A 3 59.71 10.91 26.39
N PHE A 4 60.06 9.64 26.21
CA PHE A 4 61.38 9.09 26.59
C PHE A 4 62.51 9.60 25.66
N PHE A 5 62.21 9.73 24.36
CA PHE A 5 63.15 10.27 23.39
C PHE A 5 63.31 11.80 23.50
N TYR A 6 62.28 12.55 23.90
CA TYR A 6 62.38 13.96 24.20
C TYR A 6 63.30 14.23 25.41
N THR A 7 63.18 13.39 26.45
CA THR A 7 64.04 13.50 27.64
C THR A 7 65.48 13.10 27.34
N ILE A 8 65.74 12.08 26.51
CA ILE A 8 67.10 11.71 26.10
C ILE A 8 67.70 12.79 25.18
N GLY A 9 66.96 13.35 24.24
CA GLY A 9 67.41 14.45 23.39
C GLY A 9 67.72 15.72 24.20
N LEU A 10 66.90 16.05 25.20
CA LEU A 10 67.13 17.19 26.08
C LEU A 10 68.35 16.98 26.99
N ILE A 11 68.57 15.75 27.50
CA ILE A 11 69.72 15.38 28.30
C ILE A 11 71.03 15.49 27.46
N LEU A 12 71.00 15.02 26.20
CA LEU A 12 72.12 15.13 25.27
C LEU A 12 72.43 16.57 24.92
N VAL A 13 71.45 17.42 24.72
CA VAL A 13 71.64 18.89 24.47
C VAL A 13 72.17 19.58 25.74
N LEU A 14 71.70 19.22 26.94
CA LEU A 14 72.20 19.74 28.22
C LEU A 14 73.60 19.28 28.47
N LEU A 15 74.02 18.04 28.19
CA LEU A 15 75.41 17.59 28.28
C LEU A 15 76.33 18.28 27.26
N PHE A 16 75.81 18.59 26.06
CA PHE A 16 76.57 19.35 25.05
C PHE A 16 76.81 20.79 25.48
N VAL A 17 75.81 21.47 26.05
CA VAL A 17 75.90 22.81 26.59
C VAL A 17 76.85 22.86 27.78
N GLN A 18 76.80 21.82 28.66
CA GLN A 18 77.74 21.71 29.80
C GLN A 18 79.22 21.44 29.38
N SER A 19 79.42 20.72 28.26
CA SER A 19 80.74 20.54 27.68
C SER A 19 81.30 21.77 27.05
N CYS A 20 80.48 22.72 26.55
CA CYS A 20 80.91 24.01 26.02
C CYS A 20 81.18 25.06 27.13
N THR A 21 80.56 24.94 28.30
CA THR A 21 80.75 25.88 29.42
C THR A 21 81.83 25.46 30.36
N ALA A 22 82.46 24.27 30.23
CA ALA A 22 83.55 23.84 31.07
C ALA A 22 84.93 24.31 30.62
N ASN A 23 85.05 25.11 29.53
CA ASN A 23 86.34 25.60 29.04
C ASN A 23 86.55 27.08 29.22
N ASP A 24 85.68 27.79 29.95
CA ASP A 24 85.83 29.25 30.06
C ASP A 24 85.94 29.81 31.47
N ASP A 25 86.24 29.02 32.51
CA ASP A 25 86.37 29.49 33.88
C ASP A 25 87.55 28.87 34.63
N GLU A 26 88.79 29.14 34.15
CA GLU A 26 89.98 29.13 34.99
C GLU A 26 91.03 30.05 34.32
N ASP A 27 91.05 31.38 34.67
CA ASP A 27 92.19 32.25 34.74
C ASP A 27 91.73 33.72 34.82
N LEU A 28 91.25 34.10 35.98
CA LEU A 28 91.24 35.54 36.32
C LEU A 28 91.14 35.69 37.85
N TYR A 29 92.28 35.66 38.54
CA TYR A 29 92.60 36.37 39.76
C TYR A 29 94.01 35.97 40.26
N GLN A 30 95.04 36.72 39.84
CA GLN A 30 96.12 37.11 40.82
C GLN A 30 97.02 38.17 40.20
N ASN A 31 96.90 39.28 40.89
CA ASN A 31 97.95 40.23 41.28
C ASN A 31 98.56 41.26 40.28
N ILE A 32 98.21 42.42 40.62
CA ILE A 32 98.89 43.71 40.43
C ILE A 32 100.21 43.66 41.16
N ASP A 33 101.35 43.93 40.50
CA ASP A 33 102.31 44.92 41.01
C ASP A 33 103.23 45.43 39.90
N THR A 34 103.54 46.64 40.06
CA THR A 34 104.22 47.67 39.28
C THR A 34 105.67 47.34 38.93
N SER A 35 106.07 48.03 37.87
CA SER A 35 107.33 48.72 37.55
C SER A 35 108.25 48.15 36.50
N GLU A 36 108.48 49.02 35.57
CA GLU A 36 109.68 49.41 34.84
C GLU A 36 110.16 48.58 33.62
N LEU A 37 109.95 49.19 32.51
CA LEU A 37 110.99 49.68 31.53
C LEU A 37 111.78 48.70 30.66
N VAL A 38 111.68 49.02 29.39
CA VAL A 38 112.67 49.00 28.35
C VAL A 38 112.93 47.78 27.47
N SER A 39 112.53 48.04 26.20
CA SER A 39 113.18 47.68 24.92
C SER A 39 113.75 46.29 24.71
N ASP A 40 113.37 45.60 23.77
CA ASP A 40 113.96 45.49 22.45
C ASP A 40 113.35 44.34 21.66
N THR A 41 113.16 44.58 20.41
CA THR A 41 112.90 43.71 19.27
C THR A 41 113.45 42.31 19.41
N VAL A 42 112.66 41.34 19.05
CA VAL A 42 112.94 40.27 18.07
C VAL A 42 111.66 39.54 17.67
N THR A 43 111.40 39.48 16.40
CA THR A 43 110.47 38.65 15.68
C THR A 43 110.69 37.16 16.04
N ASP A 44 109.69 36.48 16.44
CA ASP A 44 109.61 35.05 16.16
C ASP A 44 108.15 34.57 15.91
N ASN A 45 107.99 34.06 14.69
CA ASN A 45 106.82 33.39 14.24
C ASN A 45 106.72 32.03 14.94
N THR A 46 105.87 31.90 15.87
CA THR A 46 105.42 30.55 16.30
C THR A 46 103.94 30.38 15.96
N THR A 47 103.73 29.73 14.87
CA THR A 47 102.45 29.08 14.56
C THR A 47 102.04 28.13 15.68
N VAL A 48 101.12 28.52 16.51
CA VAL A 48 100.46 27.65 17.44
C VAL A 48 99.63 26.64 16.64
N THR A 49 100.20 25.51 16.28
CA THR A 49 99.50 24.37 15.84
C THR A 49 98.70 23.81 17.04
N ASN A 50 97.44 24.12 17.07
CA ASN A 50 96.46 23.50 17.98
C ASN A 50 96.39 22.05 17.60
N GLN A 51 97.22 21.18 18.21
CA GLN A 51 97.07 19.71 18.15
C GLN A 51 95.86 19.32 18.98
N GLY A 52 94.63 19.54 18.42
CA GLY A 52 93.44 18.85 18.93
C GLY A 52 93.75 17.36 18.98
N SER A 53 93.67 16.79 20.13
CA SER A 53 93.90 15.37 20.35
C SER A 53 93.11 14.52 19.34
N VAL A 54 93.78 13.56 18.69
CA VAL A 54 93.12 12.65 17.72
C VAL A 54 91.87 12.04 18.33
N TRP A 55 91.83 11.96 19.64
CA TRP A 55 90.70 11.49 20.41
C TRP A 55 89.51 12.46 20.38
N ASP A 56 89.72 13.77 20.34
CA ASP A 56 88.60 14.75 20.24
C ASP A 56 87.96 14.72 18.87
N THR A 57 88.74 14.58 17.79
CA THR A 57 88.18 14.38 16.45
C THR A 57 87.45 13.08 16.28
N VAL A 58 87.98 11.98 16.90
CA VAL A 58 87.25 10.66 16.92
C VAL A 58 85.98 10.77 17.71
N LEU A 59 85.95 11.49 18.81
CA LEU A 59 84.80 11.69 19.67
C LEU A 59 83.68 12.50 18.93
N VAL A 60 84.05 13.58 18.23
CA VAL A 60 83.12 14.38 17.40
C VAL A 60 82.49 13.54 16.25
N ILE A 61 83.30 12.71 15.58
CA ILE A 61 82.87 11.83 14.54
C ILE A 61 81.87 10.78 15.09
N LEU A 62 82.13 10.22 16.28
CA LEU A 62 81.30 9.26 16.94
C LEU A 62 79.94 9.84 17.37
N ILE A 63 80.00 11.12 17.90
CA ILE A 63 78.77 11.85 18.24
C ILE A 63 77.92 12.13 16.96
N ALA A 64 78.61 12.61 15.89
CA ALA A 64 77.96 12.88 14.61
C ALA A 64 77.32 11.58 14.04
N LEU A 65 77.99 10.43 14.15
CA LEU A 65 77.45 9.11 13.74
C LEU A 65 76.22 8.69 14.58
N VAL A 66 76.27 8.92 15.90
CA VAL A 66 75.13 8.63 16.79
C VAL A 66 73.93 9.53 16.49
N ILE A 67 74.21 10.83 16.24
CA ILE A 67 73.14 11.76 15.82
C ILE A 67 72.58 11.34 14.49
N ALA A 68 73.40 11.02 13.50
CA ALA A 68 72.93 10.55 12.19
C ALA A 68 72.12 9.27 12.30
N ALA A 69 72.59 8.27 13.11
CA ALA A 69 71.85 7.04 13.38
C ALA A 69 70.52 7.27 14.10
N SER A 70 70.51 8.25 15.06
CA SER A 70 69.29 8.63 15.77
C SER A 70 68.28 9.30 14.82
N VAL A 71 68.73 10.17 13.91
CA VAL A 71 67.89 10.80 12.88
C VAL A 71 67.32 9.76 11.91
N VAL A 72 68.14 8.82 11.47
CA VAL A 72 67.71 7.72 10.58
C VAL A 72 66.69 6.82 11.29
N TYR A 73 66.97 6.44 12.56
CA TYR A 73 66.07 5.66 13.38
C TYR A 73 64.74 6.40 13.60
N PHE A 74 64.78 7.70 13.90
CA PHE A 74 63.60 8.56 14.03
C PHE A 74 62.76 8.56 12.74
N PHE A 75 63.42 8.72 11.57
CA PHE A 75 62.76 8.67 10.27
C PHE A 75 62.14 7.30 10.01
N ILE A 76 62.81 6.18 10.31
CA ILE A 76 62.27 4.81 10.14
C ILE A 76 61.08 4.58 11.10
N ALA A 77 61.18 5.08 12.34
CA ALA A 77 60.08 4.98 13.31
C ALA A 77 58.86 5.84 12.97
N LEU A 78 59.07 6.99 12.28
CA LEU A 78 58.03 7.91 11.89
C LEU A 78 57.30 7.44 10.64
N VAL A 79 58.03 6.89 9.66
CA VAL A 79 57.49 6.44 8.39
C VAL A 79 57.22 4.92 8.43
N PRO A 80 55.99 4.49 8.28
CA PRO A 80 55.67 3.06 8.21
C PRO A 80 56.11 2.47 6.86
N LEU A 81 57.42 2.24 6.69
CA LEU A 81 58.03 1.77 5.44
C LEU A 81 57.36 0.51 4.88
N LYS A 82 56.98 -0.39 5.80
CA LYS A 82 56.25 -1.64 5.43
C LYS A 82 54.98 -1.34 4.65
N LEU A 83 54.16 -0.42 5.13
CA LEU A 83 52.89 -0.04 4.47
C LEU A 83 53.13 0.70 3.15
N TRP A 84 54.15 1.58 3.10
CA TRP A 84 54.51 2.27 1.87
C TRP A 84 54.99 1.31 0.78
N PHE A 85 55.83 0.34 1.11
CA PHE A 85 56.30 -0.70 0.21
C PHE A 85 55.13 -1.59 -0.29
N GLN A 86 54.21 -1.94 0.58
CA GLN A 86 52.98 -2.67 0.25
C GLN A 86 52.11 -1.88 -0.73
N ALA A 87 51.91 -0.58 -0.52
CA ALA A 87 51.20 0.31 -1.44
C ALA A 87 51.82 0.33 -2.83
N ARG A 88 53.18 0.45 -2.86
CA ARG A 88 53.95 0.53 -4.12
C ARG A 88 53.85 -0.78 -4.95
N LEU A 89 53.90 -1.93 -4.27
CA LEU A 89 53.71 -3.24 -4.91
C LEU A 89 52.31 -3.40 -5.50
N SER A 90 51.31 -2.83 -4.85
CA SER A 90 49.90 -2.84 -5.29
C SER A 90 49.57 -1.75 -6.32
N LYS A 91 50.59 -1.08 -6.88
CA LYS A 91 50.42 0.01 -7.86
C LYS A 91 49.66 1.26 -7.34
N VAL A 92 49.45 1.39 -6.05
CA VAL A 92 48.78 2.51 -5.43
C VAL A 92 49.84 3.61 -5.15
N ARG A 93 49.62 4.81 -5.71
CA ARG A 93 50.54 5.95 -5.53
C ARG A 93 50.19 6.69 -4.24
N VAL A 94 50.85 6.35 -3.12
CA VAL A 94 50.72 7.06 -1.85
C VAL A 94 51.99 7.77 -1.53
N SER A 95 51.94 9.07 -1.25
CA SER A 95 53.08 9.87 -0.81
C SER A 95 53.45 9.48 0.63
N TRP A 96 54.76 9.38 0.92
CA TRP A 96 55.23 9.12 2.28
C TRP A 96 54.85 10.26 3.26
N PHE A 97 54.78 11.52 2.78
CA PHE A 97 54.24 12.63 3.56
C PHE A 97 52.79 12.41 4.01
N LEU A 98 51.96 11.86 3.14
CA LEU A 98 50.58 11.58 3.46
C LEU A 98 50.44 10.51 4.57
N LEU A 99 51.33 9.50 4.57
CA LEU A 99 51.38 8.49 5.63
C LEU A 99 51.77 9.07 6.99
N ILE A 100 52.71 10.04 7.00
CA ILE A 100 53.08 10.74 8.23
C ILE A 100 51.92 11.62 8.71
N LYS A 101 51.26 12.37 7.81
CA LYS A 101 50.06 13.16 8.12
C LYS A 101 48.94 12.33 8.71
N MET A 102 48.65 11.15 8.11
CA MET A 102 47.67 10.18 8.63
C MET A 102 47.97 9.74 10.06
N LYS A 103 49.27 9.47 10.35
CA LYS A 103 49.71 9.06 11.70
C LYS A 103 49.50 10.21 12.72
N TRP A 104 49.73 11.41 12.35
CA TRP A 104 49.52 12.59 13.21
C TRP A 104 48.05 12.86 13.48
N GLN A 105 47.16 12.58 12.48
CA GLN A 105 45.72 12.77 12.57
C GLN A 105 44.97 11.55 13.14
N ASN A 106 45.72 10.54 13.69
CA ASN A 106 45.17 9.29 14.20
C ASN A 106 44.29 8.52 13.18
N ILE A 107 44.58 8.66 11.89
CA ILE A 107 43.89 7.96 10.82
C ILE A 107 44.47 6.51 10.72
N PRO A 108 43.62 5.45 10.67
CA PRO A 108 44.12 4.08 10.55
C PRO A 108 44.70 3.83 9.15
N GLN A 109 46.01 4.01 9.01
CA GLN A 109 46.74 3.88 7.73
C GLN A 109 46.51 2.55 7.02
N SER A 110 46.50 1.45 7.80
CA SER A 110 46.27 0.09 7.27
C SER A 110 44.90 -0.05 6.63
N LYS A 111 43.85 0.53 7.25
CA LYS A 111 42.47 0.49 6.74
C LYS A 111 42.35 1.26 5.42
N ILE A 112 42.89 2.47 5.37
CA ILE A 112 42.82 3.30 4.14
C ILE A 112 43.62 2.65 3.02
N LEU A 113 44.82 2.15 3.32
CA LEU A 113 45.66 1.50 2.32
C LEU A 113 44.99 0.22 1.77
N TYR A 114 44.39 -0.59 2.64
CA TYR A 114 43.62 -1.78 2.24
C TYR A 114 42.47 -1.41 1.27
N LEU A 115 41.74 -0.34 1.58
CA LEU A 115 40.62 0.12 0.73
C LEU A 115 41.11 0.66 -0.61
N LEU A 116 42.24 1.40 -0.62
CA LEU A 116 42.85 1.86 -1.86
C LEU A 116 43.33 0.71 -2.75
N VAL A 117 43.95 -0.33 -2.17
CA VAL A 117 44.34 -1.53 -2.90
C VAL A 117 43.13 -2.28 -3.43
N LYS A 118 42.06 -2.39 -2.64
CA LYS A 118 40.80 -3.00 -3.03
C LYS A 118 40.14 -2.27 -4.21
N ALA A 119 40.12 -0.93 -4.14
CA ALA A 119 39.63 -0.07 -5.24
C ALA A 119 40.48 -0.20 -6.51
N GLN A 120 41.82 -0.19 -6.36
CA GLN A 120 42.74 -0.36 -7.49
C GLN A 120 42.55 -1.70 -8.21
N ASN A 121 42.35 -2.80 -7.45
CA ASN A 121 42.07 -4.10 -8.00
C ASN A 121 40.72 -4.16 -8.75
N ALA A 122 39.80 -3.29 -8.38
CA ALA A 122 38.54 -3.09 -9.09
C ALA A 122 38.62 -2.03 -10.23
N HIS A 123 39.84 -1.65 -10.62
CA HIS A 123 40.11 -0.64 -11.65
C HIS A 123 39.56 0.76 -11.34
N LEU A 124 39.35 1.05 -10.05
CA LEU A 124 38.87 2.34 -9.58
C LEU A 124 40.06 3.13 -9.02
N SER A 125 40.38 4.26 -9.65
CA SER A 125 41.46 5.16 -9.16
C SER A 125 40.87 6.16 -8.17
N LEU A 126 41.18 5.97 -6.88
CA LEU A 126 40.78 6.86 -5.80
C LEU A 126 41.96 7.74 -5.35
N ASP A 127 41.69 8.99 -5.05
CA ASP A 127 42.70 9.87 -4.46
C ASP A 127 42.82 9.57 -2.94
N PRO A 128 44.04 9.15 -2.49
CA PRO A 128 44.28 8.86 -1.07
C PRO A 128 44.01 10.06 -0.15
N LYS A 129 44.23 11.29 -0.64
CA LYS A 129 43.98 12.51 0.13
C LYS A 129 42.51 12.74 0.40
N GLN A 130 41.67 12.60 -0.62
CA GLN A 130 40.21 12.71 -0.48
C GLN A 130 39.63 11.70 0.51
N LEU A 131 40.12 10.43 0.46
CA LEU A 131 39.71 9.43 1.43
C LEU A 131 40.02 9.79 2.87
N CYS A 132 41.20 10.42 3.10
CA CYS A 132 41.58 10.89 4.45
C CYS A 132 40.68 12.03 4.93
N ASP A 133 40.40 12.97 4.03
CA ASP A 133 39.57 14.14 4.36
C ASP A 133 38.14 13.73 4.68
N HIS A 134 37.57 12.77 3.93
CA HIS A 134 36.23 12.20 4.23
C HIS A 134 36.22 11.38 5.52
N TYR A 135 37.29 10.61 5.81
CA TYR A 135 37.42 9.92 7.09
C TYR A 135 37.37 10.87 8.28
N LEU A 136 38.08 11.98 8.19
CA LEU A 136 38.08 13.03 9.22
C LEU A 136 36.72 13.72 9.34
N ALA A 137 35.96 13.82 8.25
CA ALA A 137 34.58 14.31 8.26
C ALA A 137 33.56 13.32 8.89
N GLY A 138 34.03 12.14 9.34
CA GLY A 138 33.17 11.13 10.00
C GLY A 138 32.49 10.15 9.05
N VAL A 139 32.90 10.10 7.78
CA VAL A 139 32.37 9.13 6.80
C VAL A 139 32.97 7.74 7.03
N ASP A 140 32.13 6.69 7.07
CA ASP A 140 32.69 5.34 6.98
C ASP A 140 33.13 5.03 5.55
N ILE A 141 34.41 5.30 5.32
CA ILE A 141 35.06 5.08 4.02
C ILE A 141 34.96 3.64 3.52
N THR A 142 34.77 2.65 4.42
CA THR A 142 34.60 1.25 4.01
C THR A 142 33.35 1.08 3.19
N VAL A 143 32.23 1.59 3.70
CA VAL A 143 30.92 1.53 3.02
C VAL A 143 30.97 2.31 1.71
N VAL A 144 31.53 3.52 1.72
CA VAL A 144 31.61 4.36 0.52
C VAL A 144 32.47 3.72 -0.56
N VAL A 145 33.65 3.18 -0.22
CA VAL A 145 34.54 2.52 -1.20
C VAL A 145 33.90 1.23 -1.75
N ASP A 146 33.27 0.43 -0.89
CA ASP A 146 32.60 -0.81 -1.32
C ASP A 146 31.42 -0.50 -2.26
N THR A 147 30.66 0.54 -1.99
CA THR A 147 29.57 0.96 -2.86
C THR A 147 30.07 1.52 -4.19
N LEU A 148 31.18 2.29 -4.17
CA LEU A 148 31.82 2.78 -5.40
C LEU A 148 32.39 1.65 -6.26
N ILE A 149 32.96 0.60 -5.64
CA ILE A 149 33.41 -0.57 -6.40
C ILE A 149 32.22 -1.27 -7.09
N ARG A 150 31.10 -1.41 -6.40
CA ARG A 150 29.87 -1.97 -7.00
C ARG A 150 29.37 -1.09 -8.14
N ALA A 151 29.35 0.23 -7.94
CA ALA A 151 28.99 1.20 -8.97
C ALA A 151 29.92 1.14 -10.20
N GLY A 152 31.25 1.06 -9.98
CA GLY A 152 32.26 0.91 -11.02
C GLY A 152 32.09 -0.36 -11.85
N ASN A 153 31.84 -1.49 -11.18
CA ASN A 153 31.54 -2.77 -11.84
C ASN A 153 30.28 -2.70 -12.73
N ALA A 154 29.30 -1.91 -12.31
CA ALA A 154 28.10 -1.61 -13.10
C ALA A 154 28.32 -0.48 -14.13
N LYS A 155 29.54 0.02 -14.30
CA LYS A 155 29.91 1.13 -15.19
C LYS A 155 29.11 2.43 -14.88
N LEU A 156 28.75 2.66 -13.64
CA LEU A 156 28.20 3.93 -13.16
C LEU A 156 29.37 4.89 -12.89
N LYS A 157 29.26 6.13 -13.35
CA LYS A 157 30.27 7.19 -13.11
C LYS A 157 29.79 8.02 -11.92
N ILE A 158 30.23 7.66 -10.74
CA ILE A 158 29.86 8.33 -9.49
C ILE A 158 31.14 8.73 -8.78
N SER A 159 31.21 9.96 -8.25
CA SER A 159 32.37 10.47 -7.53
C SER A 159 32.36 10.03 -6.05
N VAL A 160 33.56 9.98 -5.47
CA VAL A 160 33.73 9.75 -4.00
C VAL A 160 33.01 10.84 -3.22
N GLU A 161 33.10 12.06 -3.71
CA GLU A 161 32.55 13.24 -3.04
C GLU A 161 31.02 13.21 -2.97
N GLU A 162 30.35 12.84 -4.07
CA GLU A 162 28.90 12.65 -4.08
C GLU A 162 28.46 11.59 -3.07
N MET A 163 29.15 10.44 -3.04
CA MET A 163 28.83 9.36 -2.10
C MET A 163 29.07 9.76 -0.65
N ALA A 164 30.15 10.46 -0.38
CA ALA A 164 30.47 10.94 0.96
C ALA A 164 29.48 11.99 1.46
N GLN A 165 29.02 12.89 0.58
CA GLN A 165 27.98 13.87 0.90
C GLN A 165 26.66 13.18 1.25
N GLN A 166 26.23 12.18 0.47
CA GLN A 166 25.02 11.42 0.75
C GLN A 166 25.13 10.63 2.07
N TYR A 167 26.30 10.05 2.35
CA TYR A 167 26.54 9.37 3.62
C TYR A 167 26.41 10.33 4.80
N LEU A 168 26.99 11.52 4.72
CA LEU A 168 26.88 12.56 5.75
C LEU A 168 25.44 13.05 5.93
N ALA A 169 24.65 13.07 4.87
CA ALA A 169 23.22 13.34 4.92
C ALA A 169 22.38 12.19 5.53
N LYS A 170 23.05 11.13 6.06
CA LYS A 170 22.43 9.92 6.65
C LYS A 170 21.61 9.10 5.67
N VAL A 171 21.92 9.18 4.40
CA VAL A 171 21.33 8.37 3.35
C VAL A 171 22.02 6.99 3.30
N ASP A 172 21.26 5.92 3.15
CA ASP A 172 21.85 4.60 2.89
C ASP A 172 22.38 4.53 1.46
N VAL A 173 23.69 4.83 1.33
CA VAL A 173 24.39 4.81 0.05
C VAL A 173 24.39 3.43 -0.62
N THR A 174 24.26 2.34 0.18
CA THR A 174 24.20 0.98 -0.37
C THR A 174 22.89 0.72 -1.07
N ALA A 175 21.78 1.17 -0.49
CA ALA A 175 20.44 1.08 -1.07
C ALA A 175 20.35 1.92 -2.36
N ILE A 176 20.90 3.13 -2.36
CA ILE A 176 20.90 4.00 -3.55
C ILE A 176 21.69 3.37 -4.69
N ILE A 177 22.91 2.87 -4.43
CA ILE A 177 23.72 2.26 -5.48
C ILE A 177 23.06 0.99 -6.01
N HIS A 178 22.42 0.20 -5.15
CA HIS A 178 21.66 -0.97 -5.58
C HIS A 178 20.50 -0.56 -6.50
N ALA A 179 19.72 0.45 -6.12
CA ALA A 179 18.63 0.98 -6.93
C ALA A 179 19.11 1.54 -8.27
N LEU A 180 20.25 2.28 -8.28
CA LEU A 180 20.85 2.78 -9.51
C LEU A 180 21.34 1.68 -10.46
N ILE A 181 21.92 0.61 -9.92
CA ILE A 181 22.34 -0.53 -10.72
C ILE A 181 21.12 -1.19 -11.38
N MET A 182 20.04 -1.36 -10.62
CA MET A 182 18.77 -1.89 -11.14
C MET A 182 18.18 -0.99 -12.21
N ALA A 183 18.11 0.32 -11.97
CA ALA A 183 17.62 1.32 -12.91
C ALA A 183 18.42 1.31 -14.22
N LYS A 184 19.75 1.28 -14.11
CA LYS A 184 20.63 1.22 -15.27
C LYS A 184 20.44 -0.05 -16.11
N ASN A 185 20.32 -1.19 -15.46
CA ASN A 185 20.08 -2.46 -16.16
C ASN A 185 18.74 -2.45 -16.92
N ALA A 186 17.76 -1.75 -16.38
CA ALA A 186 16.46 -1.53 -17.01
C ALA A 186 16.42 -0.32 -17.98
N LYS A 187 17.57 0.35 -18.21
CA LYS A 187 17.68 1.56 -19.05
C LYS A 187 16.84 2.74 -18.56
N ILE A 188 16.53 2.80 -17.27
CA ILE A 188 15.86 3.92 -16.64
C ILE A 188 16.93 4.96 -16.25
N ASN A 189 16.75 6.19 -16.70
CA ASN A 189 17.66 7.29 -16.37
C ASN A 189 17.23 7.95 -15.06
N VAL A 190 18.01 7.76 -14.01
CA VAL A 190 17.79 8.34 -12.68
C VAL A 190 19.14 8.74 -12.10
N ASP A 191 19.19 9.87 -11.41
CA ASP A 191 20.40 10.40 -10.80
C ASP A 191 20.51 10.04 -9.31
N VAL A 192 21.76 10.05 -8.79
CA VAL A 192 22.06 9.80 -7.36
C VAL A 192 21.31 10.78 -6.47
N THR A 193 21.33 12.06 -6.83
CA THR A 193 20.70 13.13 -6.06
C THR A 193 19.19 12.99 -5.97
N GLU A 194 18.55 12.54 -7.05
CA GLU A 194 17.13 12.30 -7.10
C GLU A 194 16.71 11.13 -6.18
N LEU A 195 17.43 10.00 -6.25
CA LEU A 195 17.17 8.85 -5.36
C LEU A 195 17.48 9.20 -3.89
N ALA A 196 18.51 9.98 -3.64
CA ALA A 196 18.81 10.43 -2.28
C ALA A 196 17.68 11.31 -1.71
N ALA A 197 17.11 12.19 -2.53
CA ALA A 197 15.96 13.02 -2.14
C ALA A 197 14.73 12.16 -1.84
N TYR A 198 14.49 11.10 -2.62
CA TYR A 198 13.39 10.15 -2.33
C TYR A 198 13.62 9.37 -1.04
N TYR A 199 14.85 8.93 -0.79
CA TYR A 199 15.22 8.24 0.45
C TYR A 199 15.00 9.14 1.67
N LEU A 200 15.45 10.39 1.61
CA LEU A 200 15.27 11.38 2.69
C LEU A 200 13.79 11.73 2.92
N ALA A 201 12.96 11.64 1.89
CA ALA A 201 11.52 11.77 2.02
C ALA A 201 10.84 10.53 2.66
N GLY A 202 11.60 9.46 2.97
CA GLY A 202 11.08 8.24 3.60
C GLY A 202 10.65 7.16 2.62
N VAL A 203 10.99 7.29 1.33
CA VAL A 203 10.63 6.30 0.30
C VAL A 203 11.68 5.19 0.25
N ASN A 204 11.24 3.93 0.21
CA ASN A 204 12.12 2.82 -0.13
C ASN A 204 12.49 2.86 -1.61
N VAL A 205 13.69 3.37 -1.91
CA VAL A 205 14.15 3.56 -3.29
C VAL A 205 14.28 2.25 -4.09
N ILE A 206 14.52 1.13 -3.42
CA ILE A 206 14.63 -0.18 -4.06
C ILE A 206 13.26 -0.61 -4.58
N ASP A 207 12.22 -0.49 -3.75
CA ASP A 207 10.86 -0.90 -4.13
C ASP A 207 10.28 0.07 -5.17
N LEU A 208 10.61 1.37 -5.08
CA LEU A 208 10.24 2.36 -6.07
C LEU A 208 10.81 2.02 -7.46
N ILE A 209 12.10 1.67 -7.53
CA ILE A 209 12.74 1.31 -8.81
C ILE A 209 12.25 -0.04 -9.32
N LYS A 210 12.03 -1.04 -8.45
CA LYS A 210 11.41 -2.31 -8.87
C LYS A 210 10.04 -2.08 -9.51
N ALA A 211 9.22 -1.28 -8.86
CA ALA A 211 7.90 -0.91 -9.31
C ALA A 211 7.94 -0.26 -10.71
N LYS A 212 8.85 0.70 -10.90
CA LYS A 212 9.08 1.34 -12.19
C LYS A 212 9.55 0.35 -13.27
N ILE A 213 10.48 -0.56 -12.93
CA ILE A 213 10.97 -1.59 -13.84
C ILE A 213 9.84 -2.51 -14.30
N VAL A 214 8.96 -2.94 -13.40
CA VAL A 214 7.82 -3.81 -13.72
C VAL A 214 6.86 -3.11 -14.67
N ALA A 215 6.56 -1.83 -14.43
CA ALA A 215 5.71 -1.02 -15.29
C ALA A 215 6.31 -0.86 -16.71
N ASP A 216 7.58 -0.44 -16.80
CA ASP A 216 8.26 -0.20 -18.09
C ASP A 216 8.44 -1.49 -18.89
N ASN A 217 8.77 -2.63 -18.24
CA ASN A 217 8.86 -3.93 -18.89
C ASN A 217 7.52 -4.42 -19.44
N SER A 218 6.41 -3.96 -18.84
CA SER A 218 5.06 -4.25 -19.32
C SER A 218 4.61 -3.32 -20.45
N GLY A 219 5.45 -2.34 -20.84
CA GLY A 219 5.18 -1.38 -21.90
C GLY A 219 4.44 -0.12 -21.44
N PHE A 220 4.25 0.07 -20.13
CA PHE A 220 3.53 1.22 -19.59
C PHE A 220 4.46 2.15 -18.81
N SER A 221 4.61 3.37 -19.30
CA SER A 221 5.45 4.37 -18.64
C SER A 221 4.67 5.09 -17.54
N ILE A 222 5.11 4.91 -16.28
CA ILE A 222 4.59 5.63 -15.11
C ILE A 222 5.69 6.55 -14.60
N SER A 223 5.35 7.77 -14.20
CA SER A 223 6.31 8.72 -13.64
C SER A 223 6.83 8.23 -12.27
N LEU A 224 8.15 8.38 -12.03
CA LEU A 224 8.72 8.10 -10.70
C LEU A 224 8.10 8.99 -9.61
N ASN A 225 7.68 10.21 -9.98
CA ASN A 225 7.04 11.11 -9.04
C ASN A 225 5.64 10.60 -8.61
N ASP A 226 4.83 10.08 -9.54
CA ASP A 226 3.52 9.52 -9.22
C ASP A 226 3.66 8.28 -8.30
N LEU A 227 4.66 7.43 -8.56
CA LEU A 227 4.97 6.28 -7.70
C LEU A 227 5.42 6.71 -6.30
N LYS A 228 6.26 7.75 -6.22
CA LYS A 228 6.72 8.32 -4.95
C LYS A 228 5.55 8.89 -4.14
N GLU A 229 4.70 9.69 -4.78
CA GLU A 229 3.53 10.29 -4.13
C GLU A 229 2.60 9.23 -3.57
N HIS A 230 2.32 8.18 -4.34
CA HIS A 230 1.51 7.06 -3.90
C HIS A 230 2.13 6.31 -2.70
N TYR A 231 3.45 6.04 -2.75
CA TYR A 231 4.17 5.41 -1.65
C TYR A 231 4.10 6.24 -0.36
N LEU A 232 4.34 7.56 -0.46
CA LEU A 232 4.30 8.47 0.69
C LEU A 232 2.90 8.63 1.29
N ALA A 233 1.86 8.46 0.46
CA ALA A 233 0.48 8.43 0.92
C ALA A 233 0.12 7.10 1.65
N GLY A 234 1.04 6.12 1.73
CA GLY A 234 0.84 4.84 2.39
C GLY A 234 0.31 3.73 1.50
N GLY A 235 0.30 3.93 0.17
CA GLY A 235 -0.16 2.95 -0.80
C GLY A 235 0.84 1.81 -1.04
N ASN A 236 0.31 0.70 -1.54
CA ASN A 236 1.08 -0.49 -1.89
C ASN A 236 1.47 -0.49 -3.37
N LEU A 237 2.72 -0.10 -3.67
CA LEU A 237 3.23 -0.01 -5.05
C LEU A 237 3.10 -1.31 -5.85
N GLU A 238 3.39 -2.46 -5.24
CA GLU A 238 3.40 -3.74 -5.92
C GLU A 238 2.00 -4.11 -6.42
N LYS A 239 1.01 -4.08 -5.53
CA LYS A 239 -0.38 -4.39 -5.88
C LYS A 239 -0.97 -3.39 -6.87
N THR A 240 -0.69 -2.09 -6.66
CA THR A 240 -1.21 -1.04 -7.54
C THR A 240 -0.68 -1.14 -8.96
N ILE A 241 0.62 -1.48 -9.12
CA ILE A 241 1.21 -1.67 -10.45
C ILE A 241 0.70 -2.93 -11.11
N GLU A 242 0.59 -4.04 -10.37
CA GLU A 242 0.03 -5.28 -10.90
C GLU A 242 -1.41 -5.06 -11.41
N ALA A 243 -2.23 -4.39 -10.63
CA ALA A 243 -3.59 -4.02 -11.00
C ALA A 243 -3.62 -3.09 -12.22
N TYR A 244 -2.75 -2.06 -12.25
CA TYR A 244 -2.65 -1.15 -13.39
C TYR A 244 -2.26 -1.86 -14.67
N ILE A 245 -1.26 -2.75 -14.63
CA ILE A 245 -0.83 -3.55 -15.78
C ILE A 245 -1.95 -4.46 -16.25
N SER A 246 -2.66 -5.11 -15.32
CA SER A 246 -3.78 -6.01 -15.63
C SER A 246 -4.93 -5.25 -16.31
N ALA A 247 -5.28 -4.09 -15.79
CA ALA A 247 -6.32 -3.21 -16.35
C ALA A 247 -5.94 -2.72 -17.76
N LYS A 248 -4.69 -2.30 -17.98
CA LYS A 248 -4.19 -1.84 -19.30
C LYS A 248 -4.11 -2.97 -20.31
N LYS A 249 -3.69 -4.17 -19.91
CA LYS A 249 -3.66 -5.36 -20.80
C LYS A 249 -5.06 -5.84 -21.19
N ALA A 250 -6.05 -5.61 -20.33
CA ALA A 250 -7.45 -5.92 -20.61
C ALA A 250 -8.15 -4.85 -21.47
N ASP A 251 -7.42 -3.81 -21.87
CA ASP A 251 -7.92 -2.69 -22.68
C ASP A 251 -9.16 -2.01 -22.09
N LEU A 252 -9.18 -1.86 -20.77
CA LEU A 252 -10.25 -1.13 -20.10
C LEU A 252 -10.23 0.35 -20.52
N PRO A 253 -11.41 0.97 -20.78
CA PRO A 253 -11.46 2.35 -21.21
C PRO A 253 -11.20 3.33 -20.04
N ASP A 254 -10.69 4.51 -20.41
CA ASP A 254 -10.72 5.73 -19.60
C ASP A 254 -10.27 5.62 -18.14
N PHE A 255 -9.03 5.17 -17.88
CA PHE A 255 -8.43 5.26 -16.54
C PHE A 255 -6.95 5.60 -16.61
N GLU A 256 -6.45 6.26 -15.56
CA GLU A 256 -5.06 6.59 -15.34
C GLU A 256 -4.49 5.86 -14.13
N PHE A 257 -3.17 5.91 -13.94
CA PHE A 257 -2.52 5.36 -12.75
C PHE A 257 -3.07 5.96 -11.44
N LYS A 258 -3.41 7.25 -11.47
CA LYS A 258 -3.94 7.98 -10.31
C LYS A 258 -5.29 7.43 -9.84
N ASP A 259 -6.14 6.96 -10.76
CA ASP A 259 -7.44 6.38 -10.40
C ASP A 259 -7.26 5.08 -9.62
N ILE A 260 -6.33 4.23 -10.06
CA ILE A 260 -6.01 2.97 -9.38
C ILE A 260 -5.29 3.22 -8.06
N ALA A 261 -4.37 4.19 -8.03
CA ALA A 261 -3.70 4.62 -6.80
C ALA A 261 -4.68 5.14 -5.75
N ALA A 262 -5.71 5.87 -6.18
CA ALA A 262 -6.75 6.37 -5.29
C ALA A 262 -7.61 5.24 -4.70
N ILE A 263 -7.88 4.16 -5.46
CA ILE A 263 -8.58 2.95 -4.95
C ILE A 263 -7.79 2.30 -3.84
N ASP A 264 -6.46 2.11 -4.02
CA ASP A 264 -5.57 1.54 -3.02
C ASP A 264 -5.58 2.37 -1.72
N LEU A 265 -5.47 3.70 -1.85
CA LEU A 265 -5.51 4.62 -0.71
C LEU A 265 -6.87 4.66 0.01
N SER A 266 -7.95 4.24 -0.66
CA SER A 266 -9.29 4.12 -0.06
C SER A 266 -9.49 2.80 0.70
N ASN A 267 -8.43 2.01 0.90
CA ASN A 267 -8.43 0.72 1.59
C ASN A 267 -9.32 -0.35 0.91
N ILE A 268 -9.51 -0.21 -0.40
CA ILE A 268 -10.20 -1.19 -1.25
C ILE A 268 -9.15 -2.08 -1.90
N ASP A 269 -9.38 -3.39 -1.97
CA ASP A 269 -8.44 -4.29 -2.68
C ASP A 269 -8.44 -3.97 -4.18
N VAL A 270 -7.35 -3.35 -4.61
CA VAL A 270 -7.19 -2.86 -6.00
C VAL A 270 -7.20 -4.00 -7.00
N VAL A 271 -6.61 -5.15 -6.64
CA VAL A 271 -6.52 -6.31 -7.52
C VAL A 271 -7.91 -6.90 -7.75
N GLU A 272 -8.72 -7.01 -6.69
CA GLU A 272 -10.10 -7.47 -6.78
C GLU A 272 -10.99 -6.47 -7.54
N ALA A 273 -10.83 -5.18 -7.28
CA ALA A 273 -11.54 -4.12 -7.98
C ALA A 273 -11.29 -4.15 -9.49
N VAL A 274 -10.04 -4.27 -9.91
CA VAL A 274 -9.67 -4.38 -11.32
C VAL A 274 -10.15 -5.71 -11.92
N LYS A 275 -10.04 -6.82 -11.19
CA LYS A 275 -10.55 -8.12 -11.64
C LYS A 275 -12.05 -8.08 -11.91
N SER A 276 -12.83 -7.44 -11.04
CA SER A 276 -14.28 -7.27 -11.23
C SER A 276 -14.63 -6.30 -12.37
N ALA A 277 -13.71 -5.40 -12.74
CA ALA A 277 -13.85 -4.56 -13.93
C ALA A 277 -13.53 -5.32 -15.24
N ILE A 278 -12.57 -6.25 -15.19
CA ILE A 278 -12.19 -7.08 -16.35
C ILE A 278 -13.22 -8.21 -16.58
N THR A 279 -13.64 -8.88 -15.51
CA THR A 279 -14.53 -10.05 -15.59
C THR A 279 -15.88 -9.70 -14.98
N PRO A 280 -16.95 -9.58 -15.79
CA PRO A 280 -18.30 -9.35 -15.28
C PRO A 280 -18.71 -10.46 -14.30
N ARG A 281 -19.49 -10.08 -13.29
CA ARG A 281 -20.00 -10.98 -12.26
C ARG A 281 -21.52 -11.06 -12.34
N VAL A 282 -22.06 -12.26 -12.17
CA VAL A 282 -23.51 -12.50 -12.12
C VAL A 282 -23.97 -12.56 -10.67
N VAL A 283 -24.94 -11.73 -10.31
CA VAL A 283 -25.57 -11.73 -8.99
C VAL A 283 -27.05 -12.04 -9.15
N GLU A 284 -27.56 -12.97 -8.33
CA GLU A 284 -28.98 -13.36 -8.33
C GLU A 284 -29.74 -12.59 -7.25
N THR A 285 -30.97 -12.15 -7.58
CA THR A 285 -31.87 -11.49 -6.61
C THR A 285 -32.70 -12.50 -5.84
N ASP A 286 -33.07 -12.20 -4.60
CA ASP A 286 -33.84 -13.07 -3.71
C ASP A 286 -35.32 -13.29 -4.10
N GLY A 287 -35.73 -12.75 -5.23
CA GLY A 287 -37.12 -12.83 -5.69
C GLY A 287 -37.93 -11.59 -5.31
N VAL A 288 -38.20 -10.80 -6.32
CA VAL A 288 -38.96 -9.55 -6.21
C VAL A 288 -40.43 -9.86 -6.34
N ARG A 289 -41.25 -9.42 -5.36
CA ARG A 289 -42.69 -9.58 -5.36
C ARG A 289 -43.35 -8.29 -5.83
N GLY A 290 -44.29 -8.43 -6.75
CA GLY A 290 -45.13 -7.32 -7.22
C GLY A 290 -46.53 -7.79 -7.50
N ILE A 291 -47.53 -6.90 -7.49
CA ILE A 291 -48.93 -7.19 -7.80
C ILE A 291 -49.24 -6.48 -9.11
N ALA A 292 -49.60 -7.24 -10.13
CA ALA A 292 -50.08 -6.71 -11.40
C ALA A 292 -51.47 -5.99 -11.25
N ARG A 293 -51.86 -5.21 -12.23
CA ARG A 293 -53.13 -4.42 -12.15
C ARG A 293 -54.39 -5.28 -12.06
N ASP A 294 -54.33 -6.51 -12.51
CA ASP A 294 -55.42 -7.50 -12.37
C ASP A 294 -55.56 -8.06 -10.97
N GLY A 295 -54.61 -7.77 -10.07
CA GLY A 295 -54.63 -8.19 -8.67
C GLY A 295 -53.88 -9.47 -8.39
N VAL A 296 -53.17 -10.04 -9.36
CA VAL A 296 -52.39 -11.27 -9.20
C VAL A 296 -50.98 -10.94 -8.74
N GLU A 297 -50.52 -11.62 -7.69
CA GLU A 297 -49.15 -11.52 -7.20
C GLU A 297 -48.21 -12.30 -8.11
N ILE A 298 -47.06 -11.67 -8.46
CA ILE A 298 -45.96 -12.29 -9.20
C ILE A 298 -44.68 -12.16 -8.40
N THR A 299 -43.95 -13.28 -8.29
CA THR A 299 -42.60 -13.29 -7.74
C THR A 299 -41.63 -13.59 -8.87
N MET A 300 -40.68 -12.69 -9.11
CA MET A 300 -39.69 -12.79 -10.17
C MET A 300 -38.30 -12.81 -9.55
N LYS A 301 -37.44 -13.77 -9.96
CA LYS A 301 -36.03 -13.80 -9.68
C LYS A 301 -35.26 -13.45 -10.94
N VAL A 302 -34.26 -12.60 -10.80
CA VAL A 302 -33.42 -12.22 -11.93
C VAL A 302 -31.96 -12.44 -11.60
N LYS A 303 -31.16 -12.69 -12.64
CA LYS A 303 -29.70 -12.68 -12.63
C LYS A 303 -29.26 -11.40 -13.26
N VAL A 304 -28.52 -10.58 -12.50
CA VAL A 304 -27.99 -9.32 -12.95
C VAL A 304 -26.50 -9.47 -13.22
N THR A 305 -26.08 -9.26 -14.46
CA THR A 305 -24.64 -9.24 -14.80
C THR A 305 -24.13 -7.82 -14.61
N ILE A 306 -23.19 -7.65 -13.70
CA ILE A 306 -22.59 -6.37 -13.35
C ILE A 306 -21.09 -6.36 -13.63
N ARG A 307 -20.56 -5.20 -13.93
CA ARG A 307 -19.15 -4.93 -14.13
C ARG A 307 -18.74 -3.67 -13.33
N SER A 308 -17.60 -3.69 -12.64
CA SER A 308 -17.08 -2.49 -11.95
C SER A 308 -16.56 -1.46 -12.94
N HIS A 309 -16.81 -0.18 -12.65
CA HIS A 309 -16.27 0.93 -13.40
C HIS A 309 -15.19 1.63 -12.56
N ILE A 310 -13.91 1.50 -12.95
CA ILE A 310 -12.74 1.91 -12.15
C ILE A 310 -12.86 3.34 -11.61
N LYS A 311 -13.23 4.31 -12.45
CA LYS A 311 -13.37 5.72 -12.04
C LYS A 311 -14.42 5.96 -10.96
N ASN A 312 -15.47 5.16 -10.94
CA ASN A 312 -16.62 5.34 -10.08
C ASN A 312 -16.57 4.48 -8.82
N ILE A 313 -15.53 3.66 -8.64
CA ILE A 313 -15.38 2.81 -7.43
C ILE A 313 -15.32 3.69 -6.18
N ILE A 314 -14.60 4.82 -6.28
CA ILE A 314 -14.52 5.78 -5.18
C ILE A 314 -15.72 6.73 -5.27
N GLY A 315 -16.55 6.73 -4.22
CA GLY A 315 -17.74 7.59 -4.14
C GLY A 315 -18.96 7.11 -4.91
N GLY A 316 -18.87 5.98 -5.63
CA GLY A 316 -20.02 5.33 -6.26
C GLY A 316 -20.84 4.52 -5.27
N VAL A 317 -22.11 4.27 -5.60
CA VAL A 317 -22.98 3.42 -4.78
C VAL A 317 -22.57 1.97 -4.84
N SER A 318 -22.77 1.26 -3.70
CA SER A 318 -22.44 -0.15 -3.54
C SER A 318 -23.26 -1.06 -4.45
N GLU A 319 -22.78 -2.30 -4.63
CA GLU A 319 -23.48 -3.36 -5.34
C GLU A 319 -24.90 -3.62 -4.80
N GLU A 320 -25.04 -3.66 -3.47
CA GLU A 320 -26.33 -3.84 -2.81
C GLU A 320 -27.33 -2.75 -3.19
N THR A 321 -26.87 -1.50 -3.32
CA THR A 321 -27.71 -0.38 -3.73
C THR A 321 -28.15 -0.51 -5.20
N VAL A 322 -27.27 -1.02 -6.07
CA VAL A 322 -27.62 -1.28 -7.47
C VAL A 322 -28.68 -2.37 -7.56
N LEU A 323 -28.50 -3.47 -6.82
CA LEU A 323 -29.48 -4.55 -6.75
C LEU A 323 -30.82 -4.09 -6.17
N ALA A 324 -30.81 -3.22 -5.14
CA ALA A 324 -32.02 -2.64 -4.58
C ALA A 324 -32.77 -1.80 -5.64
N ARG A 325 -32.05 -1.00 -6.44
CA ARG A 325 -32.65 -0.23 -7.55
C ARG A 325 -33.23 -1.16 -8.65
N VAL A 326 -32.54 -2.24 -8.97
CA VAL A 326 -33.05 -3.27 -9.90
C VAL A 326 -34.32 -3.87 -9.36
N ASN A 327 -34.35 -4.26 -8.08
CA ASN A 327 -35.52 -4.83 -7.42
C ASN A 327 -36.71 -3.86 -7.43
N GLU A 328 -36.47 -2.57 -7.14
CA GLU A 328 -37.46 -1.51 -7.21
C GLU A 328 -37.98 -1.34 -8.66
N GLY A 329 -37.07 -1.33 -9.63
CA GLY A 329 -37.42 -1.27 -11.06
C GLY A 329 -38.33 -2.44 -11.47
N LEU A 330 -37.97 -3.68 -11.07
CA LEU A 330 -38.78 -4.87 -11.34
C LEU A 330 -40.14 -4.79 -10.70
N ALA A 331 -40.24 -4.45 -9.40
CA ALA A 331 -41.50 -4.28 -8.71
C ALA A 331 -42.40 -3.24 -9.39
N THR A 332 -41.80 -2.14 -9.83
CA THR A 332 -42.50 -1.08 -10.56
C THR A 332 -43.03 -1.58 -11.91
N GLN A 333 -42.22 -2.30 -12.69
CA GLN A 333 -42.64 -2.84 -13.98
C GLN A 333 -43.74 -3.90 -13.83
N ILE A 334 -43.66 -4.77 -12.81
CA ILE A 334 -44.74 -5.73 -12.48
C ILE A 334 -46.05 -4.98 -12.17
N GLY A 335 -45.97 -3.91 -11.34
CA GLY A 335 -47.13 -3.11 -10.98
C GLY A 335 -47.76 -2.30 -12.16
N LEU A 336 -46.97 -2.01 -13.20
CA LEU A 336 -47.44 -1.32 -14.40
C LEU A 336 -48.12 -2.28 -15.40
N ALA A 337 -47.87 -3.59 -15.35
CA ALA A 337 -48.41 -4.58 -16.24
C ALA A 337 -49.98 -4.66 -16.09
N LYS A 338 -50.66 -4.69 -17.19
CA LYS A 338 -52.14 -4.74 -17.18
C LYS A 338 -52.68 -6.08 -16.67
N ASN A 339 -51.98 -7.16 -16.99
CA ASN A 339 -52.38 -8.51 -16.66
C ASN A 339 -51.13 -9.37 -16.36
N HIS A 340 -51.20 -10.26 -15.38
CA HIS A 340 -50.12 -11.21 -15.05
C HIS A 340 -49.71 -12.05 -16.28
N ASN A 341 -50.63 -12.38 -17.18
CA ASN A 341 -50.36 -13.16 -18.40
C ASN A 341 -49.39 -12.44 -19.35
N GLU A 342 -49.42 -11.11 -19.39
CA GLU A 342 -48.45 -10.29 -20.21
C GLU A 342 -47.01 -10.57 -19.78
N ILE A 343 -46.79 -10.66 -18.46
CA ILE A 343 -45.45 -10.93 -17.89
C ILE A 343 -45.05 -12.38 -18.10
N LEU A 344 -46.00 -13.33 -17.96
CA LEU A 344 -45.77 -14.77 -18.18
C LEU A 344 -45.39 -15.08 -19.62
N GLN A 345 -46.04 -14.43 -20.59
CA GLN A 345 -45.78 -14.67 -22.01
C GLN A 345 -44.43 -14.04 -22.44
N ASN A 346 -44.07 -12.94 -21.87
CA ASN A 346 -42.88 -12.18 -22.27
C ASN A 346 -42.10 -11.62 -21.05
N PRO A 347 -41.51 -12.44 -20.20
CA PRO A 347 -40.82 -12.00 -18.99
C PRO A 347 -39.61 -11.15 -19.28
N TYR A 348 -38.93 -11.32 -20.42
CA TYR A 348 -37.76 -10.55 -20.83
C TYR A 348 -38.11 -9.10 -21.11
N LEU A 349 -39.36 -8.73 -21.48
CA LEU A 349 -39.75 -7.33 -21.65
C LEU A 349 -39.66 -6.52 -20.36
N VAL A 350 -39.89 -7.16 -19.22
CA VAL A 350 -39.74 -6.54 -17.90
C VAL A 350 -38.26 -6.28 -17.62
N ALA A 351 -37.40 -7.26 -17.89
CA ALA A 351 -35.98 -7.16 -17.73
C ALA A 351 -35.36 -6.07 -18.63
N ASP A 352 -35.71 -6.06 -19.91
CA ASP A 352 -35.26 -5.05 -20.89
C ASP A 352 -35.64 -3.61 -20.47
N ARG A 353 -36.87 -3.41 -19.96
CA ARG A 353 -37.28 -2.09 -19.45
C ARG A 353 -36.51 -1.64 -18.23
N VAL A 354 -36.12 -2.58 -17.36
CA VAL A 354 -35.33 -2.32 -16.17
C VAL A 354 -33.88 -2.00 -16.57
N GLU A 355 -33.30 -2.74 -17.51
CA GLU A 355 -31.95 -2.49 -18.06
C GLU A 355 -31.89 -1.09 -18.69
N ASN A 356 -32.87 -0.72 -19.51
CA ASN A 356 -32.95 0.57 -20.18
C ASN A 356 -33.26 1.78 -19.24
N ALA A 357 -33.61 1.53 -17.98
CA ALA A 357 -33.95 2.57 -17.01
C ALA A 357 -32.73 3.31 -16.42
N ASN A 358 -31.49 3.05 -16.92
CA ASN A 358 -30.25 3.68 -16.44
C ASN A 358 -30.06 3.63 -14.91
N LEU A 359 -30.36 2.52 -14.28
CA LEU A 359 -30.28 2.32 -12.83
C LEU A 359 -28.84 2.35 -12.29
N SER A 360 -27.84 2.17 -13.18
CA SER A 360 -26.42 2.25 -12.88
C SER A 360 -25.87 3.68 -12.76
N LYS A 361 -26.70 4.70 -12.93
CA LYS A 361 -26.25 6.10 -12.87
C LYS A 361 -25.63 6.44 -11.52
N SER A 362 -24.41 7.00 -11.54
CA SER A 362 -23.61 7.32 -10.35
C SER A 362 -23.26 6.10 -9.48
N SER A 363 -23.23 4.91 -10.08
CA SER A 363 -22.83 3.67 -9.42
C SER A 363 -21.37 3.34 -9.70
N ALA A 364 -20.77 2.59 -8.77
CA ALA A 364 -19.49 1.92 -8.98
C ALA A 364 -19.61 0.76 -9.97
N TYR A 365 -20.83 0.32 -10.30
CA TYR A 365 -21.12 -0.84 -11.15
C TYR A 365 -21.99 -0.44 -12.33
N GLU A 366 -21.68 -1.01 -13.49
CA GLU A 366 -22.46 -0.95 -14.71
C GLU A 366 -23.27 -2.25 -14.84
N ILE A 367 -24.55 -2.15 -15.15
CA ILE A 367 -25.41 -3.29 -15.44
C ILE A 367 -25.24 -3.64 -16.92
N LEU A 368 -24.79 -4.85 -17.22
CA LEU A 368 -24.60 -5.33 -18.59
C LEU A 368 -25.81 -6.10 -19.11
N SER A 369 -26.49 -6.90 -18.25
CA SER A 369 -27.72 -7.59 -18.59
C SER A 369 -28.56 -7.86 -17.33
N VAL A 370 -29.85 -7.99 -17.52
CA VAL A 370 -30.82 -8.42 -16.51
C VAL A 370 -31.60 -9.59 -17.11
N ASP A 371 -31.36 -10.79 -16.59
CA ASP A 371 -31.94 -12.05 -17.12
C ASP A 371 -32.90 -12.64 -16.12
N VAL A 372 -34.14 -12.98 -16.56
CA VAL A 372 -35.10 -13.61 -15.70
C VAL A 372 -34.74 -15.07 -15.48
N SER A 373 -34.51 -15.49 -14.22
CA SER A 373 -34.15 -16.86 -13.86
C SER A 373 -35.33 -17.71 -13.41
N ASP A 374 -36.28 -17.11 -12.71
CA ASP A 374 -37.47 -17.82 -12.20
C ASP A 374 -38.66 -16.86 -12.12
N LEU A 375 -39.87 -17.36 -12.45
CA LEU A 375 -41.11 -16.62 -12.41
C LEU A 375 -42.19 -17.44 -11.81
N LYS A 376 -42.77 -17.00 -10.68
CA LYS A 376 -43.85 -17.67 -9.97
C LYS A 376 -45.06 -16.77 -9.87
N VAL A 377 -46.21 -17.37 -10.13
CA VAL A 377 -47.52 -16.74 -9.89
C VAL A 377 -47.96 -17.08 -8.48
N GLY A 378 -48.24 -16.05 -7.70
CA GLY A 378 -48.73 -16.17 -6.34
C GLY A 378 -50.28 -16.18 -6.29
N SER A 379 -50.82 -15.75 -5.16
CA SER A 379 -52.24 -15.66 -4.93
C SER A 379 -52.92 -14.54 -5.71
N ASP A 380 -54.18 -14.76 -6.13
CA ASP A 380 -55.03 -13.68 -6.63
C ASP A 380 -55.52 -12.84 -5.43
N VAL A 381 -54.76 -11.80 -5.12
CA VAL A 381 -55.09 -10.85 -4.04
C VAL A 381 -56.39 -10.08 -4.40
N GLY A 382 -56.63 -9.84 -5.69
CA GLY A 382 -57.85 -9.15 -6.18
C GLY A 382 -59.09 -9.98 -5.91
N ALA A 383 -59.10 -11.27 -6.22
CA ALA A 383 -60.20 -12.17 -5.91
C ALA A 383 -60.42 -12.34 -4.41
N SER A 384 -59.31 -12.48 -3.65
CA SER A 384 -59.35 -12.52 -2.19
C SER A 384 -59.97 -11.26 -1.59
N LEU A 385 -59.60 -10.09 -2.06
CA LEU A 385 -60.15 -8.82 -1.58
C LEU A 385 -61.61 -8.65 -1.94
N LYS A 386 -62.04 -9.07 -3.16
CA LYS A 386 -63.47 -9.10 -3.56
C LYS A 386 -64.27 -10.06 -2.67
N SER A 387 -63.70 -11.24 -2.34
CA SER A 387 -64.34 -12.17 -1.44
C SER A 387 -64.53 -11.61 -0.02
N VAL A 388 -63.52 -10.97 0.52
CA VAL A 388 -63.56 -10.33 1.84
C VAL A 388 -64.55 -9.16 1.85
N ARG A 389 -64.62 -8.30 0.79
CA ARG A 389 -65.63 -7.25 0.65
C ARG A 389 -67.05 -7.81 0.52
N ALA A 390 -67.21 -8.87 -0.25
CA ALA A 390 -68.52 -9.50 -0.37
C ALA A 390 -69.01 -10.06 0.98
N LYS A 391 -68.12 -10.69 1.74
CA LYS A 391 -68.41 -11.14 3.11
C LYS A 391 -68.78 -9.98 4.05
N ALA A 392 -67.98 -8.90 4.01
CA ALA A 392 -68.25 -7.71 4.81
C ALA A 392 -69.62 -7.09 4.48
N MET A 393 -69.96 -6.93 3.19
CA MET A 393 -71.23 -6.45 2.76
C MET A 393 -72.40 -7.37 3.18
N ALA A 394 -72.18 -8.68 3.12
CA ALA A 394 -73.19 -9.67 3.59
C ALA A 394 -73.42 -9.56 5.10
N GLU A 395 -72.35 -9.38 5.88
CA GLU A 395 -72.50 -9.17 7.35
C GLU A 395 -73.16 -7.82 7.68
N GLU A 396 -72.82 -6.76 6.93
CA GLU A 396 -73.48 -5.44 7.07
C GLU A 396 -74.95 -5.54 6.76
N ALA A 397 -75.35 -6.18 5.65
CA ALA A 397 -76.75 -6.43 5.31
C ALA A 397 -77.47 -7.28 6.38
N ARG A 398 -76.80 -8.27 6.96
CA ARG A 398 -77.34 -9.03 8.10
C ARG A 398 -77.56 -8.18 9.35
N ALA A 399 -76.61 -7.31 9.63
CA ALA A 399 -76.75 -6.38 10.76
C ALA A 399 -77.92 -5.40 10.58
N GLU A 400 -78.06 -4.86 9.35
CA GLU A 400 -79.18 -4.01 9.03
C GLU A 400 -80.55 -4.75 9.17
N LEU A 401 -80.58 -6.01 8.71
CA LEU A 401 -81.79 -6.83 8.87
C LEU A 401 -82.15 -7.05 10.32
N ILE A 402 -81.19 -7.39 11.19
CA ILE A 402 -81.37 -7.54 12.61
C ILE A 402 -81.87 -6.23 13.26
N LEU A 403 -81.31 -5.10 12.90
CA LEU A 403 -81.74 -3.77 13.35
C LEU A 403 -83.16 -3.44 12.90
N ALA A 404 -83.52 -3.85 11.67
CA ALA A 404 -84.88 -3.69 11.17
C ALA A 404 -85.85 -4.59 11.91
N GLU A 405 -85.51 -5.86 12.19
CA GLU A 405 -86.30 -6.76 13.01
C GLU A 405 -86.49 -6.25 14.42
N GLU A 406 -85.41 -5.68 15.07
CA GLU A 406 -85.52 -5.05 16.39
C GLU A 406 -86.48 -3.88 16.40
N LYS A 407 -86.47 -3.05 15.36
CA LYS A 407 -87.39 -1.91 15.23
C LYS A 407 -88.82 -2.41 15.10
N VAL A 408 -89.06 -3.49 14.32
CA VAL A 408 -90.38 -4.11 14.17
C VAL A 408 -90.85 -4.65 15.52
N GLN A 409 -89.97 -5.39 16.23
CA GLN A 409 -90.31 -5.88 17.54
C GLN A 409 -90.64 -4.85 18.59
N LYS A 410 -89.81 -3.73 18.58
CA LYS A 410 -90.10 -2.55 19.44
C LYS A 410 -91.41 -1.90 19.10
N ALA A 411 -91.71 -1.74 17.80
CA ALA A 411 -93.01 -1.19 17.36
C ALA A 411 -94.19 -2.05 17.74
N MET A 412 -94.03 -3.38 17.61
CA MET A 412 -95.06 -4.30 18.07
C MET A 412 -95.32 -4.26 19.59
N ALA A 413 -94.19 -4.19 20.34
CA ALA A 413 -94.26 -4.06 21.83
C ALA A 413 -94.93 -2.75 22.23
N SER A 414 -94.61 -1.63 21.57
CA SER A 414 -95.27 -0.31 21.79
C SER A 414 -96.76 -0.37 21.43
N ALA A 415 -97.14 -0.95 20.25
CA ALA A 415 -98.55 -1.10 19.85
C ALA A 415 -99.35 -1.99 20.77
N PHE A 416 -98.70 -2.96 21.40
CA PHE A 416 -99.36 -3.83 22.42
C PHE A 416 -99.55 -3.05 23.73
N LEU A 417 -98.60 -2.23 24.21
CA LEU A 417 -98.76 -1.38 25.38
C LEU A 417 -99.80 -0.29 25.19
N ASP A 418 -99.91 0.30 24.03
CA ASP A 418 -100.88 1.31 23.67
C ASP A 418 -102.32 0.74 23.42
N GLY A 419 -102.46 -0.55 23.50
CA GLY A 419 -103.78 -1.26 23.32
C GLY A 419 -104.28 -1.32 21.86
N ASN A 420 -103.40 -0.96 20.93
CA ASN A 420 -103.69 -0.98 19.49
C ASN A 420 -103.47 -2.35 18.83
N LEU A 421 -102.89 -3.33 19.54
CA LEU A 421 -102.63 -4.68 19.07
C LEU A 421 -103.20 -5.65 20.04
N SER A 422 -104.14 -6.55 19.59
CA SER A 422 -104.70 -7.61 20.42
C SER A 422 -103.79 -8.82 20.47
N ILE A 423 -103.95 -9.67 21.49
CA ILE A 423 -103.24 -10.95 21.64
C ILE A 423 -103.48 -11.85 20.38
N LYS A 424 -104.71 -11.81 19.83
CA LYS A 424 -105.06 -12.58 18.63
C LYS A 424 -104.32 -12.07 17.41
N ASP A 425 -104.19 -10.75 17.19
CA ASP A 425 -103.46 -10.13 16.07
C ASP A 425 -101.95 -10.44 16.18
N TYR A 426 -101.40 -10.41 17.40
CA TYR A 426 -100.00 -10.79 17.63
C TYR A 426 -99.70 -12.26 17.26
N THR A 427 -100.62 -13.21 17.69
CA THR A 427 -100.46 -14.63 17.31
C THR A 427 -100.56 -14.84 15.80
N ASP A 428 -101.47 -14.14 15.13
CA ASP A 428 -101.64 -14.20 13.68
C ASP A 428 -100.43 -13.64 12.92
N ILE A 429 -99.80 -12.60 13.38
CA ILE A 429 -98.56 -12.06 12.81
C ILE A 429 -97.41 -13.08 13.02
N LYS A 430 -97.28 -13.61 14.21
CA LYS A 430 -96.28 -14.65 14.51
C LYS A 430 -96.42 -15.93 13.66
N ASN A 431 -97.64 -16.37 13.49
CA ASN A 431 -97.95 -17.55 12.65
C ASN A 431 -97.58 -17.26 11.18
N LYS A 432 -97.91 -16.10 10.67
CA LYS A 432 -97.50 -15.68 9.30
C LYS A 432 -96.00 -15.52 9.13
N GLN A 433 -95.31 -15.01 10.17
CA GLN A 433 -93.86 -14.97 10.17
C GLN A 433 -93.20 -16.38 10.16
N ALA A 434 -93.72 -17.30 11.00
CA ALA A 434 -93.27 -18.67 11.03
C ALA A 434 -93.49 -19.39 9.68
N ASP A 435 -94.71 -19.20 9.05
CA ASP A 435 -95.00 -19.76 7.71
C ASP A 435 -94.00 -19.16 6.62
N THR A 436 -93.69 -17.85 6.71
CA THR A 436 -92.72 -17.20 5.80
C THR A 436 -91.31 -17.78 6.01
N ILE A 437 -90.85 -17.92 7.24
CA ILE A 437 -89.56 -18.55 7.54
C ILE A 437 -89.48 -19.98 7.06
N MET A 438 -90.56 -20.75 7.25
CA MET A 438 -90.69 -22.13 6.77
C MET A 438 -90.59 -22.19 5.23
N ARG A 439 -91.31 -21.34 4.53
CA ARG A 439 -91.25 -21.28 3.06
C ARG A 439 -89.84 -20.83 2.55
N GLN A 440 -89.20 -19.90 3.24
CA GLN A 440 -87.82 -19.51 2.93
C GLN A 440 -86.84 -20.62 3.16
N SER A 441 -87.02 -21.46 4.22
CA SER A 441 -86.17 -22.62 4.48
C SER A 441 -86.32 -23.69 3.40
N PHE A 442 -87.54 -23.94 2.92
CA PHE A 442 -87.80 -24.90 1.81
C PHE A 442 -87.17 -24.36 0.51
N ALA A 443 -87.32 -23.12 0.18
CA ALA A 443 -86.67 -22.49 -1.00
C ALA A 443 -85.14 -22.54 -0.95
N LYS A 444 -84.59 -22.43 0.22
CA LYS A 444 -83.13 -22.59 0.42
C LYS A 444 -82.68 -24.05 0.26
N TYR A 445 -83.50 -25.01 0.67
CA TYR A 445 -83.23 -26.45 0.51
C TYR A 445 -83.26 -26.83 -0.97
N ASP A 446 -84.27 -26.40 -1.73
CA ASP A 446 -84.30 -26.60 -3.17
C ASP A 446 -83.12 -26.00 -3.95
N GLY A 447 -82.67 -24.86 -3.54
CA GLY A 447 -81.45 -24.22 -4.14
C GLY A 447 -80.13 -24.95 -3.85
N VAL A 448 -80.05 -25.62 -2.70
CA VAL A 448 -78.89 -26.47 -2.35
C VAL A 448 -78.90 -27.80 -3.13
N GLY A 449 -80.07 -28.37 -3.38
CA GLY A 449 -80.22 -29.55 -4.22
C GLY A 449 -79.84 -29.36 -5.68
N GLU A 450 -80.02 -28.16 -6.22
CA GLU A 450 -79.56 -27.79 -7.58
C GLU A 450 -78.07 -27.54 -7.68
N GLN A 451 -77.44 -27.06 -6.61
CA GLN A 451 -75.98 -26.94 -6.54
C GLN A 451 -75.24 -28.26 -6.38
N LEU A 452 -75.76 -29.18 -5.56
CA LEU A 452 -75.24 -30.53 -5.44
C LEU A 452 -75.38 -31.35 -6.73
N LYS A 453 -76.42 -31.14 -7.51
CA LYS A 453 -76.56 -31.78 -8.85
C LYS A 453 -75.59 -31.22 -9.88
N LYS A 454 -75.10 -30.02 -9.72
CA LYS A 454 -74.02 -29.41 -10.61
C LYS A 454 -72.62 -29.88 -10.25
N GLU A 455 -72.36 -30.18 -8.99
CA GLU A 455 -71.01 -30.68 -8.57
C GLU A 455 -70.86 -32.18 -8.92
N ASP A 456 -71.92 -32.98 -8.89
CA ASP A 456 -71.90 -34.44 -9.28
C ASP A 456 -71.74 -34.66 -10.79
N ILE A 457 -71.92 -33.64 -11.63
CA ILE A 457 -71.70 -33.73 -13.09
C ILE A 457 -70.26 -33.41 -13.53
N ILE A 458 -69.43 -32.85 -12.63
CA ILE A 458 -68.04 -32.48 -12.95
C ILE A 458 -67.05 -33.52 -12.43
N GLY A 459 -67.52 -34.60 -11.74
CA GLY A 459 -66.65 -35.52 -11.00
C GLY A 459 -66.36 -36.86 -11.69
N ASP A 460 -66.66 -37.07 -12.99
CA ASP A 460 -66.33 -38.29 -13.71
C ASP A 460 -65.10 -38.09 -14.64
N SER A 461 -63.95 -38.32 -14.08
CA SER A 461 -62.74 -38.65 -14.84
C SER A 461 -62.28 -40.04 -14.47
N PRO A 462 -62.06 -40.96 -15.44
CA PRO A 462 -61.82 -42.39 -15.19
C PRO A 462 -60.43 -42.59 -14.54
N LEU A 463 -60.44 -43.41 -13.50
CA LEU A 463 -59.26 -44.02 -12.88
C LEU A 463 -58.52 -44.85 -13.95
N GLN A 464 -57.30 -44.49 -14.22
CA GLN A 464 -56.34 -45.38 -14.89
C GLN A 464 -55.63 -46.23 -13.83
N ASP A 465 -55.91 -47.55 -13.96
CA ASP A 465 -55.19 -48.59 -13.26
C ASP A 465 -53.68 -48.52 -13.54
N SER A 466 -52.87 -48.41 -12.51
CA SER A 466 -51.45 -48.70 -12.57
C SER A 466 -51.19 -50.07 -11.98
N GLU A 467 -51.03 -51.03 -12.89
CA GLU A 467 -50.46 -52.34 -12.57
C GLU A 467 -49.00 -52.16 -12.08
N SER A 468 -48.78 -52.87 -11.00
CA SER A 468 -47.46 -53.17 -10.44
C SER A 468 -46.66 -54.07 -11.37
N SER A 469 -45.39 -53.75 -11.63
CA SER A 469 -44.40 -54.77 -11.96
C SER A 469 -43.11 -54.50 -11.22
N ASP A 470 -42.89 -55.30 -10.22
CA ASP A 470 -41.67 -55.78 -9.68
C ASP A 470 -40.69 -56.21 -10.79
N ASN A 471 -39.44 -55.81 -10.77
CA ASN A 471 -38.30 -56.71 -10.91
C ASN A 471 -36.98 -56.02 -10.75
N SER A 472 -36.35 -56.33 -9.67
CA SER A 472 -34.96 -56.71 -9.40
C SER A 472 -33.88 -56.62 -10.50
N ALA A 473 -32.68 -56.21 -10.03
CA ALA A 473 -31.32 -56.62 -10.37
C ALA A 473 -30.63 -55.91 -11.60
N GLU A 474 -29.66 -55.13 -11.41
CA GLU A 474 -28.22 -55.28 -11.20
C GLU A 474 -27.51 -53.94 -10.96
#